data_90d3bb772ef81b2319dc6dfb7e6a6a8f
#
_entry.id   90d3bb772ef81b2319dc6dfb7e6a6a8f
#
_cell.length_a   1.000
_cell.length_b   1.000
_cell.length_c   1.000
_cell.angle_alpha   90.00
_cell.angle_beta   90.00
_cell.angle_gamma   90.00
#
_symmetry.space_group_name_H-M   'P 1'
#
loop_
_entity.id
_entity.type
_entity.pdbx_description
1 polymer ?
#
loop_
_entity_poly.entity_id
_entity_poly.type
_entity_poly.pdbx_seq_one_letter_code
_entity_poly.pdbx_strand_id
1 'polypeptide(L)'
;KQKTAYEIYQCDWSSDVCSSDLDVARFRENLPVSKTNQKRKIPKSTTARTAKLATLPISLAGRSAIGIGRQLIGQSSSYAFQEIQEKTAEQVFKVLGELKGGAMKFGQALSVFEAALPEEFAKPYRETLTKLQEAAPPLPARVVHDVLAQELGANWQENFLEFNDQASASASIGQVHEAIWKTGEKVAVKIQYPGAAQALIADLNQIQRFGKIFGLFMPGLEMDPLLAELRSRIMEEVDYRYEAKAQEACYLAYANDPDIVIPKVIAVADKVLVSSWLEGTPLSQIIKSGTTEMKNNAGIRLARFHFTCPERAGLLHADPHPGNFRIMPDGRLGVLDFGACNRLPNGFPEPMKNLLKNALAGDAMALYEGFKRDGFVLPDVDVSPQLVLDYLLPLVEPLRTESFKYTREWLRDQSARVGDPRNPTAKIGFQLNLPPEYVLIHRVTLGTTGIFCQLEAEGNFRDEALSWFPEIAPAGAY
;
A
#
# COMPACT_ATOMS: atom_id res chain seq x y z
N LYS A 1 -27.27 -6.47 0.03
CA LYS A 1 -26.40 -5.90 1.09
C LYS A 1 -25.15 -5.42 0.37
N GLN A 2 -24.97 -4.12 0.27
CA GLN A 2 -23.74 -3.54 -0.26
C GLN A 2 -22.63 -3.81 0.76
N LYS A 3 -21.55 -4.46 0.33
CA LYS A 3 -20.34 -4.62 1.13
C LYS A 3 -19.65 -3.26 1.24
N THR A 4 -19.18 -2.91 2.43
CA THR A 4 -18.37 -1.71 2.63
C THR A 4 -17.02 -1.87 1.94
N ALA A 5 -16.36 -0.77 1.59
CA ALA A 5 -15.01 -0.79 1.01
C ALA A 5 -14.02 -1.61 1.84
N TYR A 6 -14.23 -1.65 3.15
CA TYR A 6 -13.44 -2.43 4.08
C TYR A 6 -13.74 -3.94 4.01
N GLU A 7 -15.00 -4.35 3.83
CA GLU A 7 -15.35 -5.76 3.60
C GLU A 7 -14.71 -6.30 2.33
N ILE A 8 -14.56 -5.43 1.30
CA ILE A 8 -13.84 -5.73 0.06
C ILE A 8 -12.34 -5.89 0.34
N TYR A 9 -11.76 -5.00 1.13
CA TYR A 9 -10.35 -5.09 1.56
C TYR A 9 -10.06 -6.36 2.36
N GLN A 10 -11.06 -6.88 3.10
CA GLN A 10 -10.94 -8.14 3.84
C GLN A 10 -11.14 -9.40 3.00
N CYS A 11 -12.05 -9.36 2.00
CA CYS A 11 -12.36 -10.53 1.17
C CYS A 11 -11.19 -10.91 0.25
N ASP A 12 -10.41 -9.92 -0.21
CA ASP A 12 -9.33 -10.16 -1.16
C ASP A 12 -8.06 -10.74 -0.52
N TRP A 13 -8.00 -10.79 0.82
CA TRP A 13 -6.86 -11.35 1.55
C TRP A 13 -7.07 -12.81 2.01
N SER A 14 -8.26 -13.37 1.80
CA SER A 14 -8.57 -14.77 2.10
C SER A 14 -8.95 -15.50 0.83
N SER A 15 -7.99 -16.15 0.20
CA SER A 15 -8.23 -17.11 -0.89
C SER A 15 -9.01 -18.38 -0.47
N ASP A 16 -9.51 -18.43 0.78
CA ASP A 16 -10.11 -19.61 1.36
C ASP A 16 -11.52 -19.41 1.94
N VAL A 17 -12.39 -18.70 1.22
CA VAL A 17 -13.83 -18.76 1.49
C VAL A 17 -14.52 -19.39 0.30
N CYS A 18 -14.22 -20.64 0.02
CA CYS A 18 -15.05 -21.60 -0.71
C CYS A 18 -14.46 -23.00 -0.58
N SER A 19 -14.49 -23.56 0.62
CA SER A 19 -14.48 -25.01 0.80
C SER A 19 -15.62 -25.39 1.74
N SER A 20 -16.84 -25.27 1.24
CA SER A 20 -17.93 -26.13 1.62
C SER A 20 -18.22 -27.00 0.42
N ASP A 21 -18.03 -28.30 0.63
CA ASP A 21 -18.30 -29.39 -0.29
C ASP A 21 -19.59 -29.21 -1.08
N LEU A 22 -19.47 -28.81 -2.33
CA LEU A 22 -20.50 -29.00 -3.36
C LEU A 22 -19.80 -29.29 -4.69
N ASP A 23 -19.79 -30.58 -5.02
CA ASP A 23 -19.70 -31.20 -6.34
C ASP A 23 -19.04 -30.42 -7.50
N VAL A 24 -17.72 -30.27 -7.47
CA VAL A 24 -16.90 -29.80 -8.61
C VAL A 24 -16.81 -30.87 -9.72
N ALA A 25 -17.24 -32.10 -9.47
CA ALA A 25 -17.18 -33.19 -10.44
C ALA A 25 -18.23 -33.11 -11.55
N ARG A 26 -19.35 -32.40 -11.37
CA ARG A 26 -20.46 -32.37 -12.36
C ARG A 26 -20.39 -31.20 -13.35
N PHE A 27 -19.50 -30.22 -13.18
CA PHE A 27 -19.42 -29.05 -14.07
C PHE A 27 -18.32 -29.14 -15.14
N ARG A 28 -17.53 -30.23 -15.19
CA ARG A 28 -16.45 -30.38 -16.19
C ARG A 28 -16.83 -30.97 -17.52
N GLU A 29 -18.08 -31.44 -17.72
CA GLU A 29 -18.45 -32.18 -18.94
C GLU A 29 -19.16 -31.39 -20.05
N ASN A 30 -19.49 -30.10 -19.86
CA ASN A 30 -20.28 -29.37 -20.87
C ASN A 30 -19.78 -27.96 -21.24
N LEU A 31 -18.45 -27.73 -21.28
CA LEU A 31 -17.93 -26.52 -21.91
C LEU A 31 -17.27 -26.89 -23.26
N PRO A 32 -17.66 -26.26 -24.38
CA PRO A 32 -17.02 -26.52 -25.68
C PRO A 32 -15.54 -26.06 -25.59
N VAL A 33 -14.62 -26.97 -25.82
CA VAL A 33 -13.18 -26.72 -25.94
C VAL A 33 -12.95 -25.87 -27.19
N SER A 34 -12.89 -24.56 -27.02
CA SER A 34 -12.42 -23.65 -28.06
C SER A 34 -10.89 -23.82 -28.20
N LYS A 35 -10.50 -24.57 -29.23
CA LYS A 35 -9.11 -24.64 -29.70
C LYS A 35 -8.71 -23.31 -30.33
N THR A 36 -8.26 -22.33 -29.54
CA THR A 36 -7.47 -21.22 -30.05
C THR A 36 -6.36 -20.91 -29.07
N ASN A 37 -5.31 -21.69 -29.22
CA ASN A 37 -4.01 -21.48 -28.56
C ASN A 37 -3.30 -20.29 -29.28
N GLN A 38 -3.88 -19.11 -29.22
CA GLN A 38 -3.19 -17.89 -29.62
C GLN A 38 -2.30 -17.47 -28.44
N LYS A 39 -1.01 -17.75 -28.55
CA LYS A 39 0.04 -17.09 -27.77
C LYS A 39 -0.14 -15.57 -27.92
N ARG A 40 -0.84 -14.92 -27.02
CA ARG A 40 -0.97 -13.46 -26.98
C ARG A 40 0.42 -12.89 -26.69
N LYS A 41 1.08 -12.40 -27.74
CA LYS A 41 2.36 -11.71 -27.64
C LYS A 41 2.13 -10.38 -26.92
N ILE A 42 2.90 -10.12 -25.87
CA ILE A 42 2.95 -8.81 -25.22
C ILE A 42 3.36 -7.78 -26.28
N PRO A 43 2.66 -6.65 -26.42
CA PRO A 43 3.09 -5.59 -27.32
C PRO A 43 4.46 -5.07 -26.90
N LYS A 44 5.48 -5.31 -27.73
CA LYS A 44 6.86 -4.88 -27.46
C LYS A 44 7.13 -3.43 -27.85
N SER A 45 6.22 -2.77 -28.60
CA SER A 45 6.42 -1.41 -29.07
C SER A 45 5.66 -0.39 -28.23
N THR A 46 6.31 0.72 -27.94
CA THR A 46 5.74 1.89 -27.27
C THR A 46 4.49 2.42 -27.99
N THR A 47 4.48 2.38 -29.32
CA THR A 47 3.36 2.83 -30.16
C THR A 47 2.08 2.02 -29.93
N ALA A 48 2.17 0.69 -29.80
CA ALA A 48 1.00 -0.15 -29.55
C ALA A 48 0.42 0.06 -28.14
N ARG A 49 1.26 0.36 -27.14
CA ARG A 49 0.84 0.71 -25.77
C ARG A 49 0.18 2.09 -25.73
N THR A 50 0.79 3.09 -26.41
CA THR A 50 0.25 4.44 -26.52
C THR A 50 -1.13 4.45 -27.21
N ALA A 51 -1.31 3.68 -28.29
CA ALA A 51 -2.60 3.58 -28.97
C ALA A 51 -3.71 3.05 -28.06
N LYS A 52 -3.41 2.08 -27.18
CA LYS A 52 -4.38 1.55 -26.21
C LYS A 52 -4.74 2.54 -25.12
N LEU A 53 -3.76 3.25 -24.56
CA LEU A 53 -4.03 4.30 -23.55
C LEU A 53 -4.77 5.50 -24.16
N ALA A 54 -4.53 5.83 -25.41
CA ALA A 54 -5.23 6.90 -26.14
C ALA A 54 -6.74 6.62 -26.32
N THR A 55 -7.18 5.36 -26.19
CA THR A 55 -8.60 5.04 -26.25
C THR A 55 -9.38 5.46 -24.99
N LEU A 56 -8.70 5.65 -23.86
CA LEU A 56 -9.35 6.02 -22.59
C LEU A 56 -10.01 7.40 -22.62
N PRO A 57 -9.31 8.49 -23.03
CA PRO A 57 -9.92 9.82 -23.11
C PRO A 57 -11.07 9.87 -24.12
N ILE A 58 -10.93 9.21 -25.28
CA ILE A 58 -11.96 9.19 -26.31
C ILE A 58 -13.22 8.48 -25.83
N SER A 59 -13.07 7.36 -25.12
CA SER A 59 -14.20 6.61 -24.58
C SER A 59 -14.89 7.37 -23.42
N LEU A 60 -14.11 8.10 -22.61
CA LEU A 60 -14.65 8.94 -21.53
C LEU A 60 -15.44 10.12 -22.10
N ALA A 61 -14.90 10.85 -23.08
CA ALA A 61 -15.59 11.94 -23.76
C ALA A 61 -16.90 11.46 -24.41
N GLY A 62 -16.88 10.30 -25.09
CA GLY A 62 -18.07 9.72 -25.68
C GLY A 62 -19.15 9.35 -24.65
N ARG A 63 -18.75 8.81 -23.49
CA ARG A 63 -19.67 8.45 -22.38
C ARG A 63 -20.24 9.68 -21.69
N SER A 64 -19.44 10.72 -21.49
CA SER A 64 -19.90 12.00 -20.93
C SER A 64 -20.95 12.65 -21.84
N ALA A 65 -20.77 12.62 -23.15
CA ALA A 65 -21.77 13.10 -24.11
C ALA A 65 -23.07 12.28 -24.06
N ILE A 66 -22.98 10.96 -23.92
CA ILE A 66 -24.15 10.06 -23.76
C ILE A 66 -24.83 10.32 -22.41
N GLY A 67 -24.07 10.57 -21.32
CA GLY A 67 -24.61 10.89 -20.01
C GLY A 67 -25.40 12.20 -20.02
N ILE A 68 -24.87 13.25 -20.65
CA ILE A 68 -25.58 14.53 -20.86
C ILE A 68 -26.85 14.34 -21.72
N GLY A 69 -26.78 13.53 -22.76
CA GLY A 69 -27.93 13.20 -23.58
C GLY A 69 -29.03 12.47 -22.79
N ARG A 70 -28.67 11.54 -21.88
CA ARG A 70 -29.62 10.84 -21.01
C ARG A 70 -30.24 11.74 -19.91
N GLN A 71 -29.48 12.70 -19.40
CA GLN A 71 -30.02 13.73 -18.49
C GLN A 71 -31.13 14.58 -19.15
N LEU A 72 -30.95 14.89 -20.42
CA LEU A 72 -31.98 15.62 -21.21
C LEU A 72 -33.24 14.78 -21.46
N ILE A 73 -33.18 13.46 -21.29
CA ILE A 73 -34.29 12.52 -21.46
C ILE A 73 -34.94 12.13 -20.10
N GLY A 74 -34.53 12.79 -18.97
CA GLY A 74 -35.21 12.65 -17.68
C GLY A 74 -34.75 11.46 -16.81
N GLN A 75 -33.60 10.82 -17.10
CA GLN A 75 -33.00 9.85 -16.18
C GLN A 75 -32.24 10.54 -15.05
N SER A 76 -32.30 10.00 -13.82
CA SER A 76 -31.65 10.60 -12.66
C SER A 76 -30.11 10.66 -12.86
N SER A 77 -29.52 11.81 -12.55
CA SER A 77 -28.10 12.09 -12.80
C SER A 77 -27.13 11.11 -12.09
N SER A 78 -27.54 10.57 -10.95
CA SER A 78 -26.75 9.63 -10.16
C SER A 78 -26.53 8.27 -10.87
N TYR A 79 -27.56 7.74 -11.53
CA TYR A 79 -27.49 6.46 -12.23
C TYR A 79 -26.60 6.50 -13.49
N ALA A 80 -26.75 7.58 -14.27
CA ALA A 80 -25.93 7.78 -15.48
C ALA A 80 -24.47 8.00 -15.14
N PHE A 81 -24.17 8.67 -14.04
CA PHE A 81 -22.82 8.94 -13.56
C PHE A 81 -22.14 7.64 -13.04
N GLN A 82 -22.85 6.83 -12.27
CA GLN A 82 -22.36 5.54 -11.76
C GLN A 82 -22.06 4.55 -12.88
N GLU A 83 -22.94 4.43 -13.90
CA GLU A 83 -22.71 3.57 -15.06
C GLU A 83 -21.48 4.01 -15.89
N ILE A 84 -21.27 5.34 -16.02
CA ILE A 84 -20.07 5.90 -16.69
C ILE A 84 -18.81 5.58 -15.90
N GLN A 85 -18.85 5.67 -14.58
CA GLN A 85 -17.71 5.34 -13.70
C GLN A 85 -17.34 3.87 -13.78
N GLU A 86 -18.31 2.95 -13.64
CA GLU A 86 -18.08 1.51 -13.71
C GLU A 86 -17.45 1.10 -15.06
N LYS A 87 -18.03 1.56 -16.16
CA LYS A 87 -17.52 1.25 -17.51
C LYS A 87 -16.16 1.88 -17.79
N THR A 88 -15.87 3.02 -17.18
CA THR A 88 -14.54 3.68 -17.31
C THR A 88 -13.52 2.92 -16.48
N ALA A 89 -13.87 2.50 -15.28
CA ALA A 89 -13.05 1.65 -14.44
C ALA A 89 -12.71 0.33 -15.16
N GLU A 90 -13.70 -0.40 -15.69
CA GLU A 90 -13.48 -1.64 -16.44
C GLU A 90 -12.56 -1.45 -17.66
N GLN A 91 -12.63 -0.31 -18.33
CA GLN A 91 -11.81 -0.04 -19.50
C GLN A 91 -10.38 0.35 -19.13
N VAL A 92 -10.18 1.20 -18.14
CA VAL A 92 -8.87 1.48 -17.53
C VAL A 92 -8.20 0.18 -17.14
N PHE A 93 -8.94 -0.69 -16.54
CA PHE A 93 -8.66 -2.00 -16.07
C PHE A 93 -8.16 -2.96 -17.16
N LYS A 94 -8.95 -3.11 -18.20
CA LYS A 94 -8.61 -3.93 -19.36
C LYS A 94 -7.31 -3.46 -20.00
N VAL A 95 -7.11 -2.14 -20.09
CA VAL A 95 -5.89 -1.54 -20.65
C VAL A 95 -4.70 -1.79 -19.73
N LEU A 96 -4.85 -1.61 -18.40
CA LEU A 96 -3.81 -1.86 -17.42
C LEU A 96 -3.45 -3.35 -17.30
N GLY A 97 -4.45 -4.25 -17.30
CA GLY A 97 -4.23 -5.70 -17.28
C GLY A 97 -3.49 -6.25 -18.50
N GLU A 98 -3.47 -5.52 -19.62
CA GLU A 98 -2.70 -5.86 -20.82
C GLU A 98 -1.24 -5.33 -20.76
N LEU A 99 -0.92 -4.43 -19.81
CA LEU A 99 0.40 -3.82 -19.61
C LEU A 99 1.32 -4.64 -18.67
N LYS A 100 1.21 -5.94 -18.63
CA LYS A 100 1.94 -6.90 -17.76
C LYS A 100 3.24 -6.36 -17.13
N GLY A 101 3.29 -6.34 -15.80
CA GLY A 101 4.47 -5.91 -15.01
C GLY A 101 4.39 -4.46 -14.50
N GLY A 102 3.95 -3.52 -15.33
CA GLY A 102 3.64 -2.13 -14.90
C GLY A 102 2.33 -2.04 -14.12
N ALA A 103 1.37 -2.91 -14.42
CA ALA A 103 0.04 -2.88 -13.82
C ALA A 103 0.05 -3.17 -12.31
N MET A 104 0.92 -4.07 -11.85
CA MET A 104 1.07 -4.39 -10.43
C MET A 104 1.55 -3.17 -9.62
N LYS A 105 2.56 -2.47 -10.16
CA LYS A 105 3.15 -1.29 -9.52
C LYS A 105 2.29 -0.04 -9.67
N PHE A 106 1.67 0.11 -10.81
CA PHE A 106 0.68 1.15 -11.02
C PHE A 106 -0.49 1.00 -10.05
N GLY A 107 -0.88 -0.24 -9.75
CA GLY A 107 -1.85 -0.56 -8.72
C GLY A 107 -1.41 -0.14 -7.32
N GLN A 108 -0.17 -0.42 -6.96
CA GLN A 108 0.39 0.01 -5.66
C GLN A 108 0.56 1.53 -5.61
N ALA A 109 1.01 2.16 -6.68
CA ALA A 109 1.09 3.61 -6.77
C ALA A 109 -0.30 4.26 -6.73
N LEU A 110 -1.30 3.74 -7.47
CA LEU A 110 -2.68 4.18 -7.37
C LEU A 110 -3.28 3.97 -5.98
N SER A 111 -2.82 2.98 -5.21
CA SER A 111 -3.26 2.81 -3.82
C SER A 111 -2.79 3.96 -2.90
N VAL A 112 -1.71 4.66 -3.26
CA VAL A 112 -1.31 5.92 -2.61
C VAL A 112 -2.33 7.02 -2.92
N PHE A 113 -2.75 7.09 -4.19
CA PHE A 113 -3.77 8.05 -4.62
C PHE A 113 -5.17 7.69 -4.14
N GLU A 114 -5.43 6.40 -3.98
CA GLU A 114 -6.69 5.91 -3.44
C GLU A 114 -6.97 6.50 -2.05
N ALA A 115 -5.95 6.62 -1.20
CA ALA A 115 -6.07 7.26 0.10
C ALA A 115 -6.38 8.78 0.01
N ALA A 116 -6.06 9.42 -1.12
CA ALA A 116 -6.32 10.83 -1.40
C ALA A 116 -7.58 11.05 -2.26
N LEU A 117 -8.12 9.98 -2.89
CA LEU A 117 -9.34 10.07 -3.70
C LEU A 117 -10.59 9.78 -2.88
N PRO A 118 -11.72 10.47 -3.16
CA PRO A 118 -13.01 10.08 -2.62
C PRO A 118 -13.32 8.61 -2.91
N GLU A 119 -13.90 7.91 -1.95
CA GLU A 119 -14.10 6.46 -1.99
C GLU A 119 -14.92 5.99 -3.21
N GLU A 120 -15.83 6.82 -3.68
CA GLU A 120 -16.63 6.58 -4.89
C GLU A 120 -15.76 6.39 -6.15
N PHE A 121 -14.59 7.04 -6.19
CA PHE A 121 -13.63 6.92 -7.29
C PHE A 121 -12.60 5.81 -7.05
N ALA A 122 -12.26 5.52 -5.79
CA ALA A 122 -11.26 4.53 -5.41
C ALA A 122 -11.78 3.08 -5.51
N LYS A 123 -13.04 2.86 -5.09
CA LYS A 123 -13.66 1.53 -4.96
C LYS A 123 -13.62 0.65 -6.21
N PRO A 124 -13.97 1.12 -7.42
CA PRO A 124 -13.93 0.27 -8.63
C PRO A 124 -12.53 -0.18 -9.04
N TYR A 125 -11.51 0.55 -8.59
CA TYR A 125 -10.10 0.27 -8.94
C TYR A 125 -9.43 -0.72 -7.98
N ARG A 126 -9.86 -0.74 -6.72
CA ARG A 126 -9.25 -1.53 -5.64
C ARG A 126 -9.26 -3.02 -5.90
N GLU A 127 -10.42 -3.60 -6.19
CA GLU A 127 -10.59 -5.05 -6.40
C GLU A 127 -9.73 -5.62 -7.52
N THR A 128 -9.40 -4.83 -8.48
CA THR A 128 -8.68 -5.29 -9.64
C THR A 128 -7.18 -5.04 -9.56
N LEU A 129 -6.76 -4.02 -8.80
CA LEU A 129 -5.35 -3.82 -8.52
C LEU A 129 -4.79 -5.00 -7.72
N THR A 130 -5.59 -5.54 -6.80
CA THR A 130 -5.24 -6.74 -6.03
C THR A 130 -5.09 -7.98 -6.92
N LYS A 131 -6.03 -8.22 -7.83
CA LYS A 131 -5.96 -9.34 -8.80
C LYS A 131 -4.74 -9.26 -9.72
N LEU A 132 -4.22 -8.07 -9.99
CA LEU A 132 -3.01 -7.88 -10.79
C LEU A 132 -1.73 -8.20 -10.01
N GLN A 133 -1.74 -8.09 -8.69
CA GLN A 133 -0.60 -8.41 -7.82
C GLN A 133 -0.33 -9.92 -7.74
N GLU A 134 -1.35 -10.75 -7.86
CA GLU A 134 -1.25 -12.22 -7.70
C GLU A 134 -0.87 -12.97 -9.00
N ALA A 135 -0.83 -12.31 -10.16
CA ALA A 135 -0.88 -12.98 -11.46
C ALA A 135 0.45 -13.15 -12.19
N ALA A 136 1.60 -12.78 -11.63
CA ALA A 136 2.88 -12.94 -12.33
C ALA A 136 3.45 -14.36 -12.11
N PRO A 137 3.56 -15.21 -13.17
CA PRO A 137 4.21 -16.49 -13.03
C PRO A 137 5.70 -16.31 -12.70
N PRO A 138 6.31 -17.21 -11.88
CA PRO A 138 7.73 -17.14 -11.57
C PRO A 138 8.57 -17.23 -12.84
N LEU A 139 9.74 -16.59 -12.82
CA LEU A 139 10.72 -16.69 -13.91
C LEU A 139 11.23 -18.12 -14.04
N PRO A 140 11.47 -18.60 -15.26
CA PRO A 140 12.22 -19.83 -15.48
C PRO A 140 13.64 -19.70 -14.88
N ALA A 141 14.17 -20.79 -14.29
CA ALA A 141 15.51 -20.84 -13.67
C ALA A 141 16.60 -20.25 -14.58
N ARG A 142 16.57 -20.58 -15.90
CA ARG A 142 17.54 -20.03 -16.85
C ARG A 142 17.58 -18.50 -16.85
N VAL A 143 16.41 -17.83 -16.78
CA VAL A 143 16.35 -16.36 -16.79
C VAL A 143 16.89 -15.81 -15.47
N VAL A 144 16.61 -16.49 -14.35
CA VAL A 144 17.17 -16.16 -13.03
C VAL A 144 18.70 -16.24 -13.06
N HIS A 145 19.26 -17.34 -13.59
CA HIS A 145 20.70 -17.53 -13.72
C HIS A 145 21.34 -16.48 -14.64
N ASP A 146 20.67 -16.11 -15.75
CA ASP A 146 21.15 -15.05 -16.65
C ASP A 146 21.25 -13.70 -15.92
N VAL A 147 20.26 -13.36 -15.06
CA VAL A 147 20.30 -12.14 -14.24
C VAL A 147 21.41 -12.22 -13.19
N LEU A 148 21.54 -13.35 -12.48
CA LEU A 148 22.60 -13.51 -11.48
C LEU A 148 23.99 -13.41 -12.10
N ALA A 149 24.20 -14.00 -13.30
CA ALA A 149 25.46 -13.90 -14.02
C ALA A 149 25.79 -12.48 -14.47
N GLN A 150 24.78 -11.71 -14.87
CA GLN A 150 24.95 -10.31 -15.26
C GLN A 150 25.27 -9.40 -14.05
N GLU A 151 24.63 -9.64 -12.92
CA GLU A 151 24.68 -8.75 -11.75
C GLU A 151 25.79 -9.13 -10.74
N LEU A 152 26.07 -10.42 -10.57
CA LEU A 152 27.07 -10.93 -9.62
C LEU A 152 28.32 -11.52 -10.31
N GLY A 153 28.37 -11.50 -11.65
CA GLY A 153 29.48 -12.03 -12.43
C GLY A 153 29.24 -13.45 -12.94
N ALA A 154 30.02 -13.86 -13.97
CA ALA A 154 29.87 -15.16 -14.66
C ALA A 154 29.94 -16.33 -13.69
N ASN A 155 30.73 -16.20 -12.62
CA ASN A 155 30.95 -17.25 -11.61
C ASN A 155 30.03 -17.00 -10.39
N TRP A 156 28.83 -16.45 -10.55
CA TRP A 156 27.94 -16.14 -9.45
C TRP A 156 27.68 -17.33 -8.50
N GLN A 157 27.76 -18.57 -9.00
CA GLN A 157 27.54 -19.78 -8.21
C GLN A 157 28.58 -19.90 -7.06
N GLU A 158 29.78 -19.37 -7.21
CA GLU A 158 30.81 -19.37 -6.17
C GLU A 158 30.42 -18.60 -4.92
N ASN A 159 29.40 -17.74 -5.02
CA ASN A 159 28.86 -17.02 -3.89
C ASN A 159 27.86 -17.83 -3.04
N PHE A 160 27.41 -18.98 -3.53
CA PHE A 160 26.41 -19.82 -2.87
C PHE A 160 26.93 -21.25 -2.69
N LEU A 161 26.70 -21.82 -1.53
CA LEU A 161 26.86 -23.27 -1.31
C LEU A 161 25.67 -24.02 -1.90
N GLU A 162 24.46 -23.43 -1.78
CA GLU A 162 23.21 -23.95 -2.33
C GLU A 162 22.36 -22.81 -2.84
N PHE A 163 21.68 -23.00 -3.96
CA PHE A 163 20.73 -22.06 -4.53
C PHE A 163 19.46 -22.79 -4.96
N ASN A 164 18.30 -22.36 -4.43
CA ASN A 164 17.02 -22.95 -4.79
C ASN A 164 16.45 -22.25 -6.03
N ASP A 165 16.36 -22.98 -7.16
CA ASP A 165 15.82 -22.46 -8.42
C ASP A 165 14.31 -22.15 -8.36
N GLN A 166 13.60 -22.76 -7.40
CA GLN A 166 12.20 -22.46 -7.18
C GLN A 166 12.06 -21.19 -6.33
N ALA A 167 11.33 -20.21 -6.83
CA ALA A 167 11.04 -18.99 -6.08
C ALA A 167 10.24 -19.31 -4.81
N SER A 168 10.69 -18.81 -3.67
CA SER A 168 10.03 -18.94 -2.37
C SER A 168 8.92 -17.91 -2.19
N ALA A 169 9.01 -16.76 -2.89
CA ALA A 169 8.00 -15.71 -2.85
C ALA A 169 8.05 -14.83 -4.11
N SER A 170 6.94 -14.18 -4.42
CA SER A 170 6.90 -13.08 -5.38
C SER A 170 7.21 -11.77 -4.67
N ALA A 171 7.96 -10.89 -5.34
CA ALA A 171 8.13 -9.49 -4.98
C ALA A 171 7.41 -8.61 -6.01
N SER A 172 7.19 -7.34 -5.71
CA SER A 172 6.40 -6.45 -6.59
C SER A 172 6.93 -6.38 -8.03
N ILE A 173 8.24 -6.32 -8.22
CA ILE A 173 8.89 -6.27 -9.54
C ILE A 173 9.91 -7.40 -9.73
N GLY A 174 9.82 -8.46 -8.91
CA GLY A 174 10.79 -9.53 -8.90
C GLY A 174 10.28 -10.78 -8.19
N GLN A 175 11.20 -11.63 -7.81
CA GLN A 175 10.95 -12.81 -7.00
C GLN A 175 12.09 -13.05 -6.02
N VAL A 176 11.82 -13.83 -4.96
CA VAL A 176 12.78 -14.14 -3.91
C VAL A 176 13.10 -15.63 -3.93
N HIS A 177 14.38 -15.95 -3.88
CA HIS A 177 14.89 -17.31 -3.79
C HIS A 177 15.57 -17.54 -2.44
N GLU A 178 15.43 -18.73 -1.92
CA GLU A 178 16.18 -19.22 -0.76
C GLU A 178 17.53 -19.75 -1.24
N ALA A 179 18.59 -19.41 -0.51
CA ALA A 179 19.93 -19.90 -0.81
C ALA A 179 20.77 -20.01 0.47
N ILE A 180 21.91 -20.74 0.37
CA ILE A 180 22.95 -20.76 1.40
C ILE A 180 24.16 -20.00 0.84
N TRP A 181 24.49 -18.88 1.47
CA TRP A 181 25.63 -18.06 1.09
C TRP A 181 26.95 -18.81 1.33
N LYS A 182 28.02 -18.42 0.67
CA LYS A 182 29.35 -19.07 0.80
C LYS A 182 29.91 -19.14 2.23
N THR A 183 29.38 -18.32 3.13
CA THR A 183 29.72 -18.35 4.57
C THR A 183 28.92 -19.37 5.37
N GLY A 184 27.99 -20.12 4.74
CA GLY A 184 27.08 -21.05 5.39
C GLY A 184 25.79 -20.41 5.91
N GLU A 185 25.62 -19.14 5.73
CA GLU A 185 24.44 -18.37 6.18
C GLU A 185 23.28 -18.55 5.20
N LYS A 186 22.07 -18.81 5.74
CA LYS A 186 20.84 -18.84 4.95
C LYS A 186 20.43 -17.44 4.53
N VAL A 187 20.17 -17.24 3.24
CA VAL A 187 19.89 -15.93 2.65
C VAL A 187 18.66 -15.94 1.76
N ALA A 188 18.04 -14.75 1.67
CA ALA A 188 17.02 -14.42 0.69
C ALA A 188 17.69 -13.67 -0.48
N VAL A 189 17.49 -14.16 -1.70
CA VAL A 189 18.02 -13.57 -2.92
C VAL A 189 16.85 -12.98 -3.70
N LYS A 190 16.65 -11.67 -3.61
CA LYS A 190 15.62 -10.92 -4.32
C LYS A 190 16.15 -10.56 -5.70
N ILE A 191 15.43 -10.94 -6.75
CA ILE A 191 15.87 -10.82 -8.15
C ILE A 191 14.78 -10.07 -8.92
N GLN A 192 15.16 -8.97 -9.56
CA GLN A 192 14.25 -8.15 -10.35
C GLN A 192 13.93 -8.81 -11.70
N TYR A 193 12.67 -8.72 -12.13
CA TYR A 193 12.26 -9.19 -13.46
C TYR A 193 12.94 -8.37 -14.57
N PRO A 194 13.59 -9.05 -15.56
CA PRO A 194 14.21 -8.36 -16.69
C PRO A 194 13.23 -7.45 -17.42
N GLY A 195 13.60 -6.18 -17.58
CA GLY A 195 12.77 -5.19 -18.27
C GLY A 195 11.60 -4.60 -17.43
N ALA A 196 11.41 -5.03 -16.17
CA ALA A 196 10.32 -4.51 -15.33
C ALA A 196 10.50 -3.01 -15.05
N ALA A 197 11.70 -2.57 -14.70
CA ALA A 197 12.00 -1.16 -14.45
C ALA A 197 11.72 -0.29 -15.70
N GLN A 198 12.21 -0.72 -16.87
CA GLN A 198 11.99 0.02 -18.12
C GLN A 198 10.51 0.07 -18.51
N ALA A 199 9.77 -1.04 -18.33
CA ALA A 199 8.35 -1.08 -18.58
C ALA A 199 7.58 -0.12 -17.67
N LEU A 200 7.92 -0.11 -16.38
CA LEU A 200 7.30 0.73 -15.38
C LEU A 200 7.55 2.23 -15.64
N ILE A 201 8.80 2.59 -15.98
CA ILE A 201 9.17 3.98 -16.35
C ILE A 201 8.45 4.41 -17.63
N ALA A 202 8.35 3.51 -18.63
CA ALA A 202 7.66 3.81 -19.88
C ALA A 202 6.16 4.05 -19.65
N ASP A 203 5.52 3.21 -18.80
CA ASP A 203 4.12 3.35 -18.45
C ASP A 203 3.86 4.67 -17.69
N LEU A 204 4.76 5.03 -16.74
CA LEU A 204 4.71 6.30 -16.02
C LEU A 204 4.82 7.51 -16.94
N ASN A 205 5.75 7.51 -17.90
CA ASN A 205 5.89 8.59 -18.88
C ASN A 205 4.62 8.76 -19.72
N GLN A 206 3.88 7.68 -19.98
CA GLN A 206 2.60 7.77 -20.67
C GLN A 206 1.53 8.39 -19.77
N ILE A 207 1.47 8.00 -18.49
CA ILE A 207 0.53 8.58 -17.52
C ILE A 207 0.75 10.08 -17.37
N GLN A 208 2.01 10.53 -17.30
CA GLN A 208 2.34 11.95 -17.22
C GLN A 208 1.82 12.75 -18.44
N ARG A 209 1.89 12.16 -19.65
CA ARG A 209 1.36 12.81 -20.86
C ARG A 209 -0.16 12.95 -20.83
N PHE A 210 -0.86 11.97 -20.27
CA PHE A 210 -2.32 11.98 -20.15
C PHE A 210 -2.81 12.68 -18.88
N GLY A 211 -1.97 12.80 -17.86
CA GLY A 211 -2.34 13.43 -16.58
C GLY A 211 -2.85 14.86 -16.72
N LYS A 212 -2.27 15.65 -17.63
CA LYS A 212 -2.74 17.00 -17.96
C LYS A 212 -4.16 17.01 -18.52
N ILE A 213 -4.53 15.98 -19.28
CA ILE A 213 -5.88 15.83 -19.82
C ILE A 213 -6.85 15.44 -18.69
N PHE A 214 -6.42 14.56 -17.78
CA PHE A 214 -7.23 14.19 -16.60
C PHE A 214 -7.45 15.36 -15.65
N GLY A 215 -6.46 16.26 -15.47
CA GLY A 215 -6.59 17.46 -14.65
C GLY A 215 -7.71 18.41 -15.11
N LEU A 216 -8.06 18.40 -16.39
CA LEU A 216 -9.20 19.19 -16.91
C LEU A 216 -10.56 18.67 -16.38
N PHE A 217 -10.64 17.43 -15.95
CA PHE A 217 -11.87 16.81 -15.41
C PHE A 217 -11.90 16.78 -13.87
N MET A 218 -10.81 17.17 -13.21
CA MET A 218 -10.69 17.21 -11.74
C MET A 218 -10.05 18.52 -11.28
N PRO A 219 -10.75 19.65 -11.38
CA PRO A 219 -10.18 20.98 -11.15
C PRO A 219 -9.71 21.25 -9.70
N GLY A 220 -10.09 20.39 -8.74
CA GLY A 220 -9.62 20.47 -7.35
C GLY A 220 -8.35 19.66 -7.05
N LEU A 221 -7.76 18.99 -8.07
CA LEU A 221 -6.59 18.13 -7.87
C LEU A 221 -5.39 18.66 -8.67
N GLU A 222 -4.32 19.00 -7.98
CA GLU A 222 -3.05 19.40 -8.60
C GLU A 222 -2.30 18.16 -9.13
N MET A 223 -2.44 17.91 -10.44
CA MET A 223 -1.88 16.70 -11.07
C MET A 223 -0.36 16.69 -11.18
N ASP A 224 0.30 17.83 -11.38
CA ASP A 224 1.74 17.86 -11.58
C ASP A 224 2.54 17.45 -10.34
N PRO A 225 2.27 17.95 -9.12
CA PRO A 225 2.91 17.47 -7.89
C PRO A 225 2.66 15.97 -7.64
N LEU A 226 1.45 15.54 -7.88
CA LEU A 226 1.00 14.17 -7.73
C LEU A 226 1.78 13.21 -8.64
N LEU A 227 1.92 13.55 -9.92
CA LEU A 227 2.67 12.77 -10.90
C LEU A 227 4.19 12.81 -10.64
N ALA A 228 4.71 13.92 -10.10
CA ALA A 228 6.11 14.02 -9.70
C ALA A 228 6.42 13.09 -8.53
N GLU A 229 5.56 13.06 -7.51
CA GLU A 229 5.68 12.15 -6.36
C GLU A 229 5.60 10.69 -6.81
N LEU A 230 4.60 10.35 -7.64
CA LEU A 230 4.48 9.01 -8.22
C LEU A 230 5.75 8.59 -8.95
N ARG A 231 6.33 9.49 -9.74
CA ARG A 231 7.58 9.22 -10.46
C ARG A 231 8.73 8.94 -9.49
N SER A 232 8.87 9.76 -8.46
CA SER A 232 9.93 9.59 -7.45
C SER A 232 9.81 8.21 -6.79
N ARG A 233 8.63 7.80 -6.39
CA ARG A 233 8.38 6.50 -5.73
C ARG A 233 8.68 5.31 -6.63
N ILE A 234 8.28 5.38 -7.88
CA ILE A 234 8.57 4.33 -8.86
C ILE A 234 10.07 4.21 -9.10
N MET A 235 10.79 5.35 -9.19
CA MET A 235 12.24 5.34 -9.36
C MET A 235 12.97 4.76 -8.15
N GLU A 236 12.52 5.05 -6.94
CA GLU A 236 13.07 4.48 -5.71
C GLU A 236 12.84 2.97 -5.65
N GLU A 237 11.67 2.50 -6.02
CA GLU A 237 11.30 1.09 -5.93
C GLU A 237 12.01 0.18 -6.95
N VAL A 238 12.41 0.73 -8.10
CA VAL A 238 13.19 -0.04 -9.08
C VAL A 238 14.69 -0.08 -8.75
N ASP A 239 15.13 0.68 -7.75
CA ASP A 239 16.52 0.77 -7.33
C ASP A 239 16.80 -0.10 -6.08
N TYR A 240 17.29 -1.33 -6.30
CA TYR A 240 17.64 -2.21 -5.18
C TYR A 240 18.82 -1.70 -4.34
N ARG A 241 19.64 -0.78 -4.85
CA ARG A 241 20.68 -0.12 -4.04
C ARG A 241 20.08 0.87 -3.05
N TYR A 242 18.95 1.53 -3.44
CA TYR A 242 18.20 2.37 -2.52
C TYR A 242 17.54 1.53 -1.42
N GLU A 243 16.89 0.42 -1.81
CA GLU A 243 16.29 -0.53 -0.86
C GLU A 243 17.32 -1.08 0.12
N ALA A 244 18.50 -1.50 -0.37
CA ALA A 244 19.59 -2.00 0.46
C ALA A 244 20.06 -0.95 1.48
N LYS A 245 20.21 0.33 1.08
CA LYS A 245 20.60 1.42 2.01
C LYS A 245 19.56 1.65 3.10
N ALA A 246 18.27 1.64 2.74
CA ALA A 246 17.19 1.79 3.70
C ALA A 246 17.16 0.61 4.69
N GLN A 247 17.30 -0.62 4.17
CA GLN A 247 17.38 -1.83 4.99
C GLN A 247 18.59 -1.81 5.93
N GLU A 248 19.75 -1.41 5.44
CA GLU A 248 20.98 -1.32 6.25
C GLU A 248 20.86 -0.27 7.36
N ALA A 249 20.29 0.91 7.06
CA ALA A 249 20.03 1.94 8.07
C ALA A 249 19.11 1.40 9.18
N CYS A 250 18.03 0.70 8.81
CA CYS A 250 17.15 0.06 9.78
C CYS A 250 17.86 -1.08 10.53
N TYR A 251 18.66 -1.91 9.85
CA TYR A 251 19.44 -2.97 10.50
C TYR A 251 20.36 -2.41 11.60
N LEU A 252 21.07 -1.32 11.32
CA LEU A 252 21.94 -0.67 12.29
C LEU A 252 21.13 -0.04 13.45
N ALA A 253 20.01 0.61 13.15
CA ALA A 253 19.16 1.25 14.13
C ALA A 253 18.51 0.25 15.11
N TYR A 254 18.25 -0.98 14.65
CA TYR A 254 17.63 -2.05 15.44
C TYR A 254 18.61 -3.18 15.83
N ALA A 255 19.93 -2.93 15.73
CA ALA A 255 20.93 -3.90 16.17
C ALA A 255 20.71 -4.23 17.66
N ASN A 256 20.54 -5.53 17.97
CA ASN A 256 20.25 -6.04 19.32
C ASN A 256 18.93 -5.54 19.95
N ASP A 257 17.98 -5.09 19.12
CA ASP A 257 16.64 -4.70 19.62
C ASP A 257 15.92 -5.93 20.18
N PRO A 258 15.28 -5.84 21.38
CA PRO A 258 14.62 -6.96 22.01
C PRO A 258 13.31 -7.38 21.31
N ASP A 259 12.70 -6.50 20.51
CA ASP A 259 11.39 -6.69 19.92
C ASP A 259 11.36 -6.74 18.40
N ILE A 260 12.39 -6.19 17.73
CA ILE A 260 12.40 -6.00 16.27
C ILE A 260 13.67 -6.58 15.66
N VAL A 261 13.52 -7.25 14.51
CA VAL A 261 14.61 -7.85 13.74
C VAL A 261 14.54 -7.36 12.30
N ILE A 262 15.64 -6.85 11.81
CA ILE A 262 15.83 -6.44 10.41
C ILE A 262 16.85 -7.37 9.77
N PRO A 263 16.62 -7.90 8.56
CA PRO A 263 17.60 -8.77 7.90
C PRO A 263 18.82 -7.95 7.48
N LYS A 264 20.02 -8.51 7.71
CA LYS A 264 21.28 -7.91 7.29
C LYS A 264 21.41 -7.95 5.76
N VAL A 265 21.86 -6.85 5.15
CA VAL A 265 22.26 -6.84 3.74
C VAL A 265 23.61 -7.56 3.60
N ILE A 266 23.68 -8.57 2.72
CA ILE A 266 24.87 -9.39 2.47
C ILE A 266 25.57 -8.93 1.18
N ALA A 267 24.79 -8.71 0.12
CA ALA A 267 25.27 -8.23 -1.15
C ALA A 267 24.17 -7.46 -1.90
N VAL A 268 24.55 -6.51 -2.75
CA VAL A 268 23.62 -5.77 -3.58
C VAL A 268 24.24 -5.46 -4.95
N ALA A 269 23.42 -5.61 -5.98
CA ALA A 269 23.67 -5.15 -7.35
C ALA A 269 22.42 -4.40 -7.86
N ASP A 270 22.43 -3.95 -9.11
CA ASP A 270 21.31 -3.14 -9.62
C ASP A 270 19.96 -3.90 -9.62
N LYS A 271 20.01 -5.23 -9.85
CA LYS A 271 18.80 -6.08 -9.94
C LYS A 271 18.80 -7.26 -8.98
N VAL A 272 19.75 -7.32 -8.07
CA VAL A 272 19.87 -8.41 -7.09
C VAL A 272 20.16 -7.82 -5.72
N LEU A 273 19.36 -8.23 -4.74
CA LEU A 273 19.57 -7.91 -3.33
C LEU A 273 19.62 -9.23 -2.55
N VAL A 274 20.73 -9.44 -1.84
CA VAL A 274 20.93 -10.61 -0.97
C VAL A 274 20.91 -10.11 0.48
N SER A 275 20.02 -10.70 1.28
CA SER A 275 19.91 -10.40 2.70
C SER A 275 19.79 -11.68 3.53
N SER A 276 20.07 -11.62 4.83
CA SER A 276 19.89 -12.75 5.72
C SER A 276 18.43 -13.22 5.71
N TRP A 277 18.23 -14.55 5.74
CA TRP A 277 16.88 -15.13 5.80
C TRP A 277 16.29 -14.97 7.19
N LEU A 278 15.07 -14.47 7.30
CA LEU A 278 14.33 -14.45 8.56
C LEU A 278 13.42 -15.67 8.66
N GLU A 279 13.74 -16.55 9.59
CA GLU A 279 12.87 -17.66 9.97
C GLU A 279 11.74 -17.15 10.86
N GLY A 280 10.52 -17.23 10.38
CA GLY A 280 9.37 -16.73 11.17
C GLY A 280 8.06 -16.99 10.48
N THR A 281 6.98 -16.92 11.26
CA THR A 281 5.63 -17.07 10.74
C THR A 281 5.16 -15.76 10.11
N PRO A 282 4.73 -15.74 8.84
CA PRO A 282 4.18 -14.54 8.21
C PRO A 282 3.03 -13.94 9.02
N LEU A 283 2.97 -12.61 9.13
CA LEU A 283 1.92 -11.94 9.88
C LEU A 283 0.52 -12.26 9.33
N SER A 284 0.40 -12.48 8.02
CA SER A 284 -0.83 -12.95 7.38
C SER A 284 -1.32 -14.29 7.93
N GLN A 285 -0.41 -15.19 8.32
CA GLN A 285 -0.76 -16.46 8.96
C GLN A 285 -1.13 -16.25 10.43
N ILE A 286 -0.44 -15.34 11.15
CA ILE A 286 -0.81 -14.96 12.52
C ILE A 286 -2.24 -14.36 12.54
N ILE A 287 -2.59 -13.51 11.59
CA ILE A 287 -3.95 -12.97 11.42
C ILE A 287 -4.97 -14.11 11.31
N LYS A 288 -4.68 -15.12 10.48
CA LYS A 288 -5.60 -16.24 10.22
C LYS A 288 -5.75 -17.20 11.43
N SER A 289 -4.65 -17.59 12.04
CA SER A 289 -4.62 -18.72 12.99
C SER A 289 -3.77 -18.52 14.24
N GLY A 290 -3.22 -17.31 14.47
CA GLY A 290 -2.47 -17.00 15.68
C GLY A 290 -3.35 -16.96 16.92
N THR A 291 -2.75 -17.26 18.08
CA THR A 291 -3.43 -17.08 19.37
C THR A 291 -3.67 -15.59 19.65
N THR A 292 -4.60 -15.27 20.58
CA THR A 292 -4.86 -13.89 21.00
C THR A 292 -3.58 -13.20 21.47
N GLU A 293 -2.76 -13.90 22.24
CA GLU A 293 -1.48 -13.38 22.73
C GLU A 293 -0.51 -13.07 21.58
N MET A 294 -0.37 -13.96 20.59
CA MET A 294 0.47 -13.72 19.42
C MET A 294 -0.01 -12.50 18.62
N LYS A 295 -1.32 -12.36 18.45
CA LYS A 295 -1.94 -11.23 17.73
C LYS A 295 -1.74 -9.91 18.47
N ASN A 296 -1.93 -9.88 19.79
CA ASN A 296 -1.72 -8.69 20.62
C ASN A 296 -0.26 -8.26 20.62
N ASN A 297 0.67 -9.21 20.83
CA ASN A 297 2.11 -8.95 20.79
C ASN A 297 2.57 -8.45 19.42
N ALA A 298 2.05 -9.04 18.33
CA ALA A 298 2.34 -8.59 16.98
C ALA A 298 1.85 -7.15 16.74
N GLY A 299 0.65 -6.82 17.20
CA GLY A 299 0.07 -5.48 17.10
C GLY A 299 0.92 -4.42 17.80
N ILE A 300 1.29 -4.66 19.07
CA ILE A 300 2.13 -3.73 19.86
C ILE A 300 3.50 -3.56 19.22
N ARG A 301 4.18 -4.64 18.79
CA ARG A 301 5.50 -4.54 18.14
C ARG A 301 5.44 -3.82 16.79
N LEU A 302 4.36 -4.02 16.03
CA LEU A 302 4.15 -3.30 14.79
C LEU A 302 3.93 -1.79 15.03
N ALA A 303 3.15 -1.42 16.06
CA ALA A 303 3.00 -0.02 16.49
C ALA A 303 4.35 0.58 16.89
N ARG A 304 5.10 -0.13 17.74
CA ARG A 304 6.46 0.25 18.16
C ARG A 304 7.38 0.51 16.97
N PHE A 305 7.41 -0.40 16.01
CA PHE A 305 8.24 -0.23 14.82
C PHE A 305 7.88 1.05 14.05
N HIS A 306 6.59 1.31 13.82
CA HIS A 306 6.17 2.51 13.10
C HIS A 306 6.43 3.81 13.86
N PHE A 307 6.34 3.82 15.18
CA PHE A 307 6.68 4.99 15.99
C PHE A 307 8.19 5.23 16.04
N THR A 308 8.99 4.16 16.14
CA THR A 308 10.42 4.27 16.42
C THR A 308 11.29 4.37 15.17
N CYS A 309 10.86 3.85 14.04
CA CYS A 309 11.66 3.82 12.82
C CYS A 309 12.01 5.22 12.31
N PRO A 310 11.09 6.21 12.28
CA PRO A 310 11.46 7.59 11.98
C PRO A 310 12.52 8.18 12.92
N GLU A 311 12.38 7.95 14.21
CA GLU A 311 13.28 8.52 15.23
C GLU A 311 14.66 7.85 15.23
N ARG A 312 14.71 6.53 14.98
CA ARG A 312 15.95 5.74 15.08
C ARG A 312 16.71 5.63 13.78
N ALA A 313 16.01 5.48 12.67
CA ALA A 313 16.59 5.26 11.34
C ALA A 313 16.43 6.46 10.40
N GLY A 314 15.65 7.48 10.77
CA GLY A 314 15.28 8.59 9.88
C GLY A 314 14.40 8.14 8.70
N LEU A 315 13.69 7.03 8.85
CA LEU A 315 12.90 6.39 7.79
C LEU A 315 11.51 6.00 8.30
N LEU A 316 10.50 6.16 7.44
CA LEU A 316 9.18 5.58 7.62
C LEU A 316 9.03 4.43 6.64
N HIS A 317 8.79 3.21 7.12
CA HIS A 317 8.45 2.06 6.30
C HIS A 317 7.04 2.26 5.72
N ALA A 318 6.94 2.57 4.42
CA ALA A 318 5.70 3.07 3.82
C ALA A 318 4.87 1.98 3.10
N ASP A 319 5.12 0.70 3.38
CA ASP A 319 4.32 -0.42 2.88
C ASP A 319 3.78 -1.31 4.01
N PRO A 320 2.72 -0.87 4.73
CA PRO A 320 2.12 -1.60 5.83
C PRO A 320 1.27 -2.78 5.31
N HIS A 321 1.95 -3.79 4.77
CA HIS A 321 1.35 -5.00 4.25
C HIS A 321 1.70 -6.21 5.11
N PRO A 322 0.76 -7.09 5.52
CA PRO A 322 1.08 -8.23 6.39
C PRO A 322 2.15 -9.18 5.85
N GLY A 323 2.37 -9.21 4.53
CA GLY A 323 3.43 -9.99 3.89
C GLY A 323 4.84 -9.51 4.19
N ASN A 324 4.98 -8.23 4.58
CA ASN A 324 6.27 -7.60 4.89
C ASN A 324 6.70 -7.80 6.35
N PHE A 325 5.91 -8.50 7.15
CA PHE A 325 6.17 -8.73 8.56
C PHE A 325 6.12 -10.23 8.91
N ARG A 326 6.98 -10.65 9.84
CA ARG A 326 7.03 -12.00 10.37
C ARG A 326 7.12 -11.98 11.89
N ILE A 327 6.54 -12.97 12.54
CA ILE A 327 6.78 -13.22 13.97
C ILE A 327 7.84 -14.32 14.06
N MET A 328 8.98 -13.93 14.63
CA MET A 328 10.12 -14.81 14.82
C MET A 328 9.83 -15.89 15.89
N PRO A 329 10.57 -17.02 15.93
CA PRO A 329 10.36 -18.06 16.95
C PRO A 329 10.54 -17.57 18.39
N ASP A 330 11.35 -16.52 18.60
CA ASP A 330 11.53 -15.84 19.90
C ASP A 330 10.49 -14.76 20.19
N GLY A 331 9.52 -14.60 19.30
CA GLY A 331 8.42 -13.65 19.42
C GLY A 331 8.68 -12.26 18.84
N ARG A 332 9.92 -11.93 18.45
CA ARG A 332 10.24 -10.61 17.86
C ARG A 332 9.52 -10.40 16.52
N LEU A 333 9.34 -9.13 16.14
CA LEU A 333 8.81 -8.73 14.83
C LEU A 333 9.97 -8.65 13.83
N GLY A 334 9.97 -9.52 12.82
CA GLY A 334 10.83 -9.40 11.66
C GLY A 334 10.18 -8.49 10.61
N VAL A 335 10.93 -7.51 10.09
CA VAL A 335 10.46 -6.56 9.07
C VAL A 335 11.21 -6.81 7.78
N LEU A 336 10.47 -6.94 6.69
CA LEU A 336 10.96 -7.23 5.36
C LEU A 336 10.60 -6.10 4.39
N ASP A 337 11.23 -6.11 3.21
CA ASP A 337 10.93 -5.26 2.05
C ASP A 337 11.01 -3.75 2.35
N PHE A 338 12.19 -3.17 2.13
CA PHE A 338 12.48 -1.75 2.35
C PHE A 338 12.44 -0.93 1.05
N GLY A 339 11.84 -1.47 -0.01
CA GLY A 339 11.71 -0.79 -1.30
C GLY A 339 10.78 0.43 -1.27
N ALA A 340 9.87 0.49 -0.30
CA ALA A 340 8.97 1.63 -0.11
C ALA A 340 9.24 2.28 1.25
N CYS A 341 10.29 3.09 1.35
CA CYS A 341 10.62 3.87 2.54
C CYS A 341 10.52 5.37 2.25
N ASN A 342 9.94 6.14 3.17
CA ASN A 342 9.97 7.59 3.14
C ASN A 342 11.07 8.11 4.06
N ARG A 343 11.83 9.13 3.61
CA ARG A 343 12.87 9.73 4.43
C ARG A 343 12.26 10.74 5.39
N LEU A 344 12.52 10.54 6.67
CA LEU A 344 12.18 11.45 7.76
C LEU A 344 13.45 11.73 8.60
N PRO A 345 14.42 12.47 8.05
CA PRO A 345 15.74 12.62 8.66
C PRO A 345 15.73 13.31 10.02
N ASN A 346 14.66 14.03 10.34
CA ASN A 346 14.44 14.72 11.62
C ASN A 346 13.44 13.98 12.53
N GLY A 347 13.20 12.71 12.27
CA GLY A 347 12.20 11.92 12.99
C GLY A 347 10.76 12.19 12.51
N PHE A 348 9.79 11.84 13.34
CA PHE A 348 8.38 12.08 13.05
C PHE A 348 8.08 13.58 13.03
N PRO A 349 7.36 14.11 12.01
CA PRO A 349 7.22 15.55 11.82
C PRO A 349 6.56 16.28 13.02
N GLU A 350 7.17 17.36 13.49
CA GLU A 350 6.64 18.17 14.60
C GLU A 350 5.19 18.66 14.38
N PRO A 351 4.77 19.09 13.16
CA PRO A 351 3.36 19.42 12.93
C PRO A 351 2.42 18.26 13.27
N MET A 352 2.78 17.03 12.90
CA MET A 352 1.96 15.85 13.20
C MET A 352 1.90 15.53 14.69
N LYS A 353 3.00 15.67 15.43
CA LYS A 353 3.04 15.51 16.89
C LYS A 353 2.15 16.55 17.57
N ASN A 354 2.19 17.81 17.12
CA ASN A 354 1.36 18.89 17.66
C ASN A 354 -0.13 18.67 17.37
N LEU A 355 -0.47 18.20 16.17
CA LEU A 355 -1.86 17.85 15.83
C LEU A 355 -2.36 16.71 16.72
N LEU A 356 -1.55 15.68 16.92
CA LEU A 356 -1.87 14.55 17.78
C LEU A 356 -2.06 14.98 19.23
N LYS A 357 -1.17 15.82 19.76
CA LYS A 357 -1.26 16.42 21.10
C LYS A 357 -2.58 17.17 21.31
N ASN A 358 -2.92 18.08 20.37
CA ASN A 358 -4.13 18.91 20.48
C ASN A 358 -5.39 18.05 20.35
N ALA A 359 -5.39 17.02 19.50
CA ALA A 359 -6.50 16.10 19.37
C ALA A 359 -6.68 15.25 20.64
N LEU A 360 -5.60 14.78 21.26
CA LEU A 360 -5.64 14.04 22.52
C LEU A 360 -6.15 14.92 23.68
N ALA A 361 -5.76 16.20 23.70
CA ALA A 361 -6.24 17.17 24.68
C ALA A 361 -7.71 17.56 24.46
N GLY A 362 -8.28 17.28 23.30
CA GLY A 362 -9.63 17.71 22.93
C GLY A 362 -9.70 19.20 22.63
N ASP A 363 -8.56 19.88 22.39
CA ASP A 363 -8.51 21.31 22.07
C ASP A 363 -8.80 21.55 20.59
N ALA A 364 -10.08 21.71 20.27
CA ALA A 364 -10.55 21.90 18.91
C ALA A 364 -9.98 23.17 18.26
N MET A 365 -9.78 24.26 19.03
CA MET A 365 -9.26 25.52 18.49
C MET A 365 -7.76 25.40 18.18
N ALA A 366 -6.95 24.91 19.12
CA ALA A 366 -5.53 24.71 18.88
C ALA A 366 -5.27 23.73 17.74
N LEU A 367 -6.09 22.67 17.63
CA LEU A 367 -6.04 21.71 16.52
C LEU A 367 -6.34 22.41 15.18
N TYR A 368 -7.41 23.19 15.11
CA TYR A 368 -7.81 23.90 13.89
C TYR A 368 -6.77 24.92 13.43
N GLU A 369 -6.22 25.71 14.35
CA GLU A 369 -5.15 26.66 14.03
C GLU A 369 -3.87 25.94 13.54
N GLY A 370 -3.55 24.78 14.11
CA GLY A 370 -2.49 23.92 13.61
C GLY A 370 -2.79 23.44 12.18
N PHE A 371 -4.00 22.99 11.90
CA PHE A 371 -4.42 22.55 10.56
C PHE A 371 -4.30 23.65 9.51
N LYS A 372 -4.67 24.88 9.86
CA LYS A 372 -4.50 26.06 8.97
C LYS A 372 -3.03 26.37 8.72
N ARG A 373 -2.23 26.43 9.78
CA ARG A 373 -0.81 26.75 9.71
C ARG A 373 -0.05 25.74 8.85
N ASP A 374 -0.39 24.45 8.98
CA ASP A 374 0.35 23.36 8.37
C ASP A 374 -0.29 22.89 7.03
N GLY A 375 -1.26 23.67 6.49
CA GLY A 375 -1.81 23.51 5.16
C GLY A 375 -2.90 22.42 5.00
N PHE A 376 -3.40 21.86 6.11
CA PHE A 376 -4.51 20.88 6.08
C PHE A 376 -5.88 21.56 5.88
N VAL A 377 -6.01 22.84 6.19
CA VAL A 377 -7.15 23.67 5.85
C VAL A 377 -6.66 24.81 4.96
N LEU A 378 -7.20 24.88 3.74
CA LEU A 378 -6.83 25.94 2.79
C LEU A 378 -7.39 27.30 3.24
N PRO A 379 -6.75 28.43 2.85
CA PRO A 379 -7.11 29.77 3.32
C PRO A 379 -8.58 30.15 3.09
N ASP A 380 -9.16 29.69 1.98
CA ASP A 380 -10.52 30.04 1.55
C ASP A 380 -11.58 29.04 2.06
N VAL A 381 -11.16 28.08 2.90
CA VAL A 381 -12.04 27.04 3.45
C VAL A 381 -12.36 27.37 4.91
N ASP A 382 -13.65 27.54 5.20
CA ASP A 382 -14.16 27.74 6.55
C ASP A 382 -14.80 26.45 7.06
N VAL A 383 -14.22 25.86 8.09
CA VAL A 383 -14.70 24.62 8.73
C VAL A 383 -14.76 24.81 10.24
N SER A 384 -15.77 24.21 10.88
CA SER A 384 -15.89 24.26 12.33
C SER A 384 -14.71 23.54 13.00
N PRO A 385 -14.00 24.17 13.97
CA PRO A 385 -12.95 23.53 14.75
C PRO A 385 -13.40 22.23 15.42
N GLN A 386 -14.63 22.21 15.96
CA GLN A 386 -15.19 21.02 16.58
C GLN A 386 -15.37 19.87 15.57
N LEU A 387 -15.83 20.16 14.36
CA LEU A 387 -15.98 19.12 13.32
C LEU A 387 -14.63 18.56 12.85
N VAL A 388 -13.57 19.39 12.84
CA VAL A 388 -12.20 18.90 12.55
C VAL A 388 -11.74 17.95 13.65
N LEU A 389 -11.95 18.31 14.91
CA LEU A 389 -11.64 17.41 16.03
C LEU A 389 -12.46 16.12 15.96
N ASP A 390 -13.77 16.20 15.74
CA ASP A 390 -14.65 15.03 15.62
C ASP A 390 -14.24 14.11 14.47
N TYR A 391 -13.75 14.69 13.36
CA TYR A 391 -13.22 13.91 12.22
C TYR A 391 -12.00 13.09 12.60
N LEU A 392 -11.09 13.65 13.42
CA LEU A 392 -9.83 12.99 13.83
C LEU A 392 -9.96 12.09 15.06
N LEU A 393 -11.03 12.21 15.84
CA LEU A 393 -11.19 11.44 17.07
C LEU A 393 -10.91 9.93 16.93
N PRO A 394 -11.34 9.23 15.87
CA PRO A 394 -11.03 7.80 15.70
C PRO A 394 -9.55 7.49 15.60
N LEU A 395 -8.74 8.39 15.05
CA LEU A 395 -7.29 8.19 14.93
C LEU A 395 -6.58 8.28 16.27
N VAL A 396 -7.14 9.04 17.22
CA VAL A 396 -6.58 9.24 18.56
C VAL A 396 -7.28 8.41 19.64
N GLU A 397 -8.43 7.83 19.35
CA GLU A 397 -9.20 7.00 20.30
C GLU A 397 -8.36 5.88 20.94
N PRO A 398 -7.51 5.13 20.18
CA PRO A 398 -6.65 4.10 20.74
C PRO A 398 -5.60 4.61 21.74
N LEU A 399 -5.31 5.91 21.69
CA LEU A 399 -4.31 6.56 22.58
C LEU A 399 -4.99 7.26 23.78
N ARG A 400 -6.32 7.22 23.90
CA ARG A 400 -7.07 7.85 25.01
C ARG A 400 -7.37 6.91 26.17
N THR A 401 -7.15 5.60 25.96
CA THR A 401 -7.46 4.56 26.94
C THR A 401 -6.19 3.79 27.30
N GLU A 402 -6.14 3.22 28.51
CA GLU A 402 -5.04 2.35 28.94
C GLU A 402 -4.98 1.04 28.16
N SER A 403 -6.11 0.54 27.72
CA SER A 403 -6.18 -0.59 26.81
C SER A 403 -7.20 -0.31 25.71
N PHE A 404 -6.83 -0.58 24.47
CA PHE A 404 -7.71 -0.46 23.33
C PHE A 404 -7.69 -1.75 22.52
N LYS A 405 -8.88 -2.19 22.11
CA LYS A 405 -9.03 -3.34 21.23
C LYS A 405 -9.46 -2.88 19.83
N TYR A 406 -8.58 -3.04 18.87
CA TYR A 406 -8.94 -2.85 17.47
C TYR A 406 -9.85 -3.98 17.02
N THR A 407 -11.03 -3.65 16.49
CA THR A 407 -11.96 -4.65 15.95
C THR A 407 -12.37 -4.30 14.52
N ARG A 408 -12.78 -5.32 13.77
CA ARG A 408 -13.34 -5.12 12.42
C ARG A 408 -14.64 -4.32 12.46
N GLU A 409 -15.40 -4.46 13.54
CA GLU A 409 -16.64 -3.70 13.76
C GLU A 409 -16.33 -2.22 13.96
N TRP A 410 -15.41 -1.91 14.88
CA TRP A 410 -14.95 -0.54 15.09
C TRP A 410 -14.49 0.13 13.79
N LEU A 411 -13.69 -0.56 12.96
CA LEU A 411 -13.21 0.01 11.70
C LEU A 411 -14.35 0.22 10.70
N ARG A 412 -15.34 -0.68 10.65
CA ARG A 412 -16.55 -0.50 9.83
C ARG A 412 -17.36 0.72 10.26
N ASP A 413 -17.51 0.93 11.58
CA ASP A 413 -18.22 2.09 12.12
C ASP A 413 -17.50 3.40 11.78
N GLN A 414 -16.15 3.43 11.89
CA GLN A 414 -15.37 4.58 11.46
C GLN A 414 -15.50 4.83 9.95
N SER A 415 -15.42 3.79 9.14
CA SER A 415 -15.59 3.90 7.69
C SER A 415 -16.99 4.39 7.31
N ALA A 416 -18.04 3.90 7.98
CA ALA A 416 -19.41 4.35 7.77
C ALA A 416 -19.58 5.83 8.17
N ARG A 417 -18.93 6.25 9.25
CA ARG A 417 -18.98 7.63 9.74
C ARG A 417 -18.40 8.63 8.76
N VAL A 418 -17.25 8.29 8.13
CA VAL A 418 -16.59 9.15 7.11
C VAL A 418 -17.21 9.00 5.72
N GLY A 419 -17.83 7.85 5.42
CA GLY A 419 -18.40 7.54 4.11
C GLY A 419 -19.87 7.92 3.95
N ASP A 420 -20.62 8.22 5.02
CA ASP A 420 -22.04 8.63 4.91
C ASP A 420 -22.16 10.13 4.64
N PRO A 421 -22.59 10.58 3.43
CA PRO A 421 -22.70 11.99 3.09
C PRO A 421 -23.68 12.77 3.98
N ARG A 422 -24.53 12.07 4.72
CA ARG A 422 -25.47 12.68 5.69
C ARG A 422 -24.79 13.03 7.01
N ASN A 423 -23.64 12.44 7.28
CA ASN A 423 -22.86 12.75 8.47
C ASN A 423 -22.07 14.05 8.25
N PRO A 424 -22.17 15.05 9.16
CA PRO A 424 -21.39 16.28 9.05
C PRO A 424 -19.87 16.04 8.96
N THR A 425 -19.34 15.03 9.65
CA THR A 425 -17.91 14.69 9.62
C THR A 425 -17.46 14.15 8.27
N ALA A 426 -18.33 13.48 7.50
CA ALA A 426 -17.99 13.02 6.16
C ALA A 426 -17.71 14.21 5.21
N LYS A 427 -18.46 15.31 5.36
CA LYS A 427 -18.26 16.52 4.54
C LYS A 427 -16.92 17.20 4.81
N ILE A 428 -16.42 17.11 6.03
CA ILE A 428 -15.11 17.67 6.41
C ILE A 428 -13.98 17.01 5.63
N GLY A 429 -14.00 15.68 5.45
CA GLY A 429 -12.98 14.97 4.68
C GLY A 429 -12.80 15.50 3.24
N PHE A 430 -13.87 16.08 2.64
CA PHE A 430 -13.79 16.72 1.32
C PHE A 430 -13.30 18.18 1.35
N GLN A 431 -13.28 18.80 2.53
CA GLN A 431 -12.85 20.18 2.73
C GLN A 431 -11.42 20.29 3.26
N LEU A 432 -10.91 19.19 3.83
CA LEU A 432 -9.53 19.12 4.28
C LEU A 432 -8.60 18.83 3.11
N ASN A 433 -7.46 19.51 3.12
CA ASN A 433 -6.32 19.22 2.25
C ASN A 433 -5.38 18.24 2.94
N LEU A 434 -4.69 17.42 2.17
CA LEU A 434 -3.59 16.57 2.65
C LEU A 434 -2.31 17.01 1.96
N PRO A 435 -1.45 17.79 2.63
CA PRO A 435 -0.20 18.23 2.04
C PRO A 435 0.65 17.02 1.60
N PRO A 436 1.34 17.08 0.46
CA PRO A 436 2.04 15.95 -0.16
C PRO A 436 3.02 15.25 0.77
N GLU A 437 3.71 15.99 1.63
CA GLU A 437 4.67 15.46 2.60
C GLU A 437 4.07 14.53 3.66
N TYR A 438 2.75 14.64 3.93
CA TYR A 438 2.05 13.81 4.91
C TYR A 438 1.26 12.63 4.31
N VAL A 439 1.17 12.54 2.98
CA VAL A 439 0.39 11.49 2.29
C VAL A 439 0.85 10.09 2.70
N LEU A 440 2.17 9.85 2.76
CA LEU A 440 2.69 8.54 3.14
C LEU A 440 2.50 8.24 4.63
N ILE A 441 2.60 9.25 5.51
CA ILE A 441 2.32 9.08 6.94
C ILE A 441 0.86 8.67 7.13
N HIS A 442 -0.06 9.38 6.45
CA HIS A 442 -1.49 9.07 6.47
C HIS A 442 -1.77 7.64 5.95
N ARG A 443 -1.16 7.26 4.82
CA ARG A 443 -1.26 5.91 4.27
C ARG A 443 -0.80 4.84 5.26
N VAL A 444 0.37 5.05 5.89
CA VAL A 444 0.93 4.11 6.87
C VAL A 444 0.00 3.99 8.08
N THR A 445 -0.50 5.12 8.58
CA THR A 445 -1.44 5.13 9.71
C THR A 445 -2.69 4.32 9.40
N LEU A 446 -3.33 4.55 8.25
CA LEU A 446 -4.55 3.81 7.86
C LEU A 446 -4.26 2.33 7.60
N GLY A 447 -3.19 2.01 6.87
CA GLY A 447 -2.83 0.64 6.55
C GLY A 447 -2.48 -0.18 7.80
N THR A 448 -1.73 0.43 8.74
CA THR A 448 -1.36 -0.21 10.01
C THR A 448 -2.59 -0.40 10.91
N THR A 449 -3.49 0.60 10.96
CA THR A 449 -4.79 0.46 11.65
C THR A 449 -5.60 -0.70 11.08
N GLY A 450 -5.61 -0.87 9.75
CA GLY A 450 -6.23 -2.01 9.10
C GLY A 450 -5.63 -3.35 9.54
N ILE A 451 -4.30 -3.44 9.67
CA ILE A 451 -3.62 -4.64 10.19
C ILE A 451 -3.99 -4.90 11.65
N PHE A 452 -4.03 -3.86 12.50
CA PHE A 452 -4.43 -4.01 13.91
C PHE A 452 -5.85 -4.57 14.04
N CYS A 453 -6.77 -4.08 13.20
CA CYS A 453 -8.15 -4.59 13.17
C CYS A 453 -8.26 -6.02 12.63
N GLN A 454 -7.38 -6.43 11.68
CA GLN A 454 -7.32 -7.81 11.21
C GLN A 454 -6.76 -8.76 12.27
N LEU A 455 -5.78 -8.31 13.04
CA LEU A 455 -5.24 -9.03 14.20
C LEU A 455 -6.24 -9.09 15.35
N GLU A 456 -7.23 -8.20 15.39
CA GLU A 456 -8.04 -7.93 16.58
C GLU A 456 -7.16 -7.62 17.79
N ALA A 457 -6.09 -6.85 17.56
CA ALA A 457 -5.07 -6.56 18.53
C ALA A 457 -5.61 -5.73 19.69
N GLU A 458 -5.35 -6.19 20.90
CA GLU A 458 -5.69 -5.51 22.14
C GLU A 458 -4.42 -5.23 22.94
N GLY A 459 -4.28 -4.00 23.44
CA GLY A 459 -3.11 -3.62 24.23
C GLY A 459 -3.07 -2.15 24.59
N ASN A 460 -1.99 -1.77 25.27
CA ASN A 460 -1.74 -0.39 25.69
C ASN A 460 -0.96 0.38 24.62
N PHE A 461 -1.66 0.80 23.56
CA PHE A 461 -1.09 1.61 22.47
C PHE A 461 -0.76 3.04 22.93
N ARG A 462 -1.43 3.52 23.98
CA ARG A 462 -1.17 4.82 24.61
C ARG A 462 0.23 4.88 25.19
N ASP A 463 0.57 3.97 26.10
CA ASP A 463 1.88 3.99 26.75
C ASP A 463 3.00 3.72 25.74
N GLU A 464 2.73 2.88 24.73
CA GLU A 464 3.65 2.67 23.62
C GLU A 464 3.94 3.99 22.90
N ALA A 465 2.93 4.75 22.49
CA ALA A 465 3.10 6.04 21.83
C ALA A 465 3.77 7.09 22.73
N LEU A 466 3.36 7.19 24.00
CA LEU A 466 3.91 8.16 24.96
C LEU A 466 5.34 7.87 25.36
N SER A 467 5.78 6.61 25.31
CA SER A 467 7.18 6.25 25.58
C SER A 467 8.14 6.81 24.53
N TRP A 468 7.66 7.04 23.30
CA TRP A 468 8.45 7.55 22.18
C TRP A 468 8.18 9.02 21.89
N PHE A 469 6.98 9.49 22.18
CA PHE A 469 6.54 10.87 21.96
C PHE A 469 5.93 11.44 23.26
N PRO A 470 6.74 11.63 24.33
CA PRO A 470 6.20 12.14 25.60
C PRO A 470 5.56 13.53 25.45
N GLU A 471 5.98 14.31 24.43
CA GLU A 471 5.45 15.63 24.13
C GLU A 471 3.99 15.64 23.68
N ILE A 472 3.44 14.50 23.24
CA ILE A 472 2.01 14.41 22.86
C ILE A 472 1.08 14.21 24.06
N ALA A 473 1.63 13.96 25.25
CA ALA A 473 0.82 13.84 26.45
C ALA A 473 0.00 15.12 26.67
N PRO A 474 -1.33 15.00 26.95
CA PRO A 474 -2.13 16.16 27.34
C PRO A 474 -1.58 16.80 28.63
N ALA A 475 -1.68 18.13 28.74
CA ALA A 475 -1.26 18.84 29.93
C ALA A 475 -2.04 18.31 31.15
N GLY A 476 -1.34 17.87 32.20
CA GLY A 476 -1.96 17.30 33.42
C GLY A 476 -2.21 15.80 33.38
N ALA A 477 -1.65 15.07 32.43
CA ALA A 477 -1.78 13.60 32.34
C ALA A 477 -0.77 12.81 33.21
N TYR A 478 -0.03 13.50 34.11
CA TYR A 478 0.92 12.91 35.07
C TYR A 478 0.42 13.09 36.51
#